data_b5875ed9dd10f17d9a7fc1e6555283f3
#
_entry.id   b5875ed9dd10f17d9a7fc1e6555283f3
#
_cell.length_a   1.000
_cell.length_b   1.000
_cell.length_c   1.000
_cell.angle_alpha   90.00
_cell.angle_beta   90.00
_cell.angle_gamma   90.00
#
_symmetry.space_group_name_H-M   'P 1'
#
loop_
_entity.id
_entity.type
_entity.pdbx_description
1 polymer ?
#
loop_
_entity_poly.entity_id
_entity_poly.type
_entity_poly.pdbx_seq_one_letter_code
_entity_poly.pdbx_strand_id
1 'polypeptide(L)'
;MRNLKQTAIALATLLNTTACGITPTATLMTLPTSAGDHSYTLQAAAAGQGKTSGANRWMTQPAQGVRTQFRTFYSQAARSEVSYHLYVPAAYEQQRRQRFPVLYWLHGTGAGTSAIPFLTEQIDQAIRAGKLPPMLVVFPNGQDISMWSNSKDGKTPMETVVVKELVPHLDRTFRTQAQREGRLLEGMSMGGYGAARLGFEHSQTFGAISMLGAGPLDLAFQGPKAEANPALREGVLSVTFGNDMAYYQKLSPWRTAERQARHLRGRLKLRMLIGERDFTLADNEAFRQHLSKLGLRHEYRTVPGVGHKLEGLVTALGDEYWTFFRNALNAR
;
A
#
# COMPACT_ATOMS: atom_id res chain seq x y z
N MET A 1 -55.60 -5.81 30.36
CA MET A 1 -56.86 -5.82 29.61
C MET A 1 -56.58 -5.76 28.14
N ARG A 2 -57.03 -6.78 27.43
CA ARG A 2 -57.40 -6.96 26.03
C ARG A 2 -56.35 -6.85 24.95
N ASN A 3 -56.11 -8.06 24.45
CA ASN A 3 -55.71 -8.54 23.12
C ASN A 3 -56.41 -7.83 21.94
N LEU A 4 -55.75 -7.79 20.80
CA LEU A 4 -56.36 -8.14 19.52
C LEU A 4 -55.32 -8.57 18.50
N LYS A 5 -55.41 -9.85 18.10
CA LYS A 5 -54.82 -10.47 16.91
C LYS A 5 -55.66 -10.08 15.71
N GLN A 6 -55.07 -9.83 14.55
CA GLN A 6 -55.78 -9.95 13.29
C GLN A 6 -54.98 -10.77 12.29
N THR A 7 -55.65 -11.83 11.91
CA THR A 7 -55.37 -12.86 10.90
C THR A 7 -55.71 -12.28 9.51
N ALA A 8 -54.85 -12.45 8.53
CA ALA A 8 -55.21 -12.23 7.11
C ALA A 8 -55.24 -13.55 6.36
N ILE A 9 -56.39 -13.79 5.73
CA ILE A 9 -56.77 -14.94 4.95
C ILE A 9 -56.30 -14.80 3.53
N ALA A 10 -55.66 -15.84 2.97
CA ALA A 10 -55.33 -15.95 1.56
C ALA A 10 -56.50 -16.55 0.77
N LEU A 11 -56.85 -15.96 -0.35
CA LEU A 11 -57.81 -16.49 -1.31
C LEU A 11 -57.05 -16.95 -2.57
N ALA A 12 -57.08 -18.24 -2.82
CA ALA A 12 -56.56 -18.85 -4.05
C ALA A 12 -57.71 -18.99 -5.07
N THR A 13 -57.49 -18.53 -6.30
CA THR A 13 -58.36 -18.85 -7.42
C THR A 13 -57.54 -19.55 -8.50
N LEU A 14 -57.85 -20.83 -8.75
CA LEU A 14 -57.35 -21.61 -9.89
C LEU A 14 -58.11 -21.22 -11.16
N LEU A 15 -57.37 -21.03 -12.25
CA LEU A 15 -57.86 -21.25 -13.60
C LEU A 15 -56.78 -21.95 -14.43
N ASN A 16 -57.12 -23.16 -14.88
CA ASN A 16 -56.42 -24.02 -15.82
C ASN A 16 -56.57 -23.51 -17.23
N THR A 17 -55.46 -23.37 -17.99
CA THR A 17 -55.41 -23.67 -19.43
C THR A 17 -54.02 -24.16 -19.80
N THR A 18 -53.98 -25.26 -20.47
CA THR A 18 -52.84 -25.97 -21.07
C THR A 18 -52.22 -25.22 -22.22
N ALA A 19 -50.88 -25.14 -22.30
CA ALA A 19 -50.04 -25.63 -23.37
C ALA A 19 -48.67 -24.91 -23.43
N CYS A 20 -47.68 -25.71 -23.74
CA CYS A 20 -46.36 -25.37 -24.29
C CYS A 20 -45.25 -24.96 -23.29
N GLY A 21 -44.32 -25.89 -23.13
CA GLY A 21 -43.21 -25.91 -22.21
C GLY A 21 -42.22 -24.74 -22.35
N ILE A 22 -42.11 -23.99 -21.27
CA ILE A 22 -40.92 -23.24 -20.89
C ILE A 22 -40.93 -23.24 -19.37
N THR A 23 -39.94 -23.86 -18.77
CA THR A 23 -39.70 -23.82 -17.33
C THR A 23 -39.27 -22.40 -16.92
N PRO A 24 -39.97 -21.70 -16.03
CA PRO A 24 -39.47 -20.47 -15.45
C PRO A 24 -38.51 -20.82 -14.32
N THR A 25 -37.24 -20.49 -14.51
CA THR A 25 -36.26 -20.43 -13.43
C THR A 25 -36.67 -19.28 -12.51
N ALA A 26 -37.14 -19.58 -11.33
CA ALA A 26 -37.42 -18.59 -10.30
C ALA A 26 -36.11 -18.03 -9.80
N THR A 27 -35.75 -16.83 -10.25
CA THR A 27 -34.66 -16.04 -9.68
C THR A 27 -35.17 -15.49 -8.34
N LEU A 28 -34.74 -16.09 -7.23
CA LEU A 28 -34.88 -15.48 -5.92
C LEU A 28 -34.01 -14.19 -5.91
N MET A 29 -34.63 -13.05 -5.96
CA MET A 29 -33.99 -11.80 -5.57
C MET A 29 -33.81 -11.82 -4.05
N THR A 30 -32.64 -12.16 -3.59
CA THR A 30 -32.21 -11.89 -2.23
C THR A 30 -31.76 -10.44 -2.16
N LEU A 31 -32.43 -9.64 -1.34
CA LEU A 31 -31.97 -8.30 -0.95
C LEU A 31 -30.61 -8.43 -0.25
N PRO A 32 -29.63 -7.55 -0.55
CA PRO A 32 -28.34 -7.60 0.12
C PRO A 32 -28.51 -7.19 1.57
N THR A 33 -28.31 -8.11 2.50
CA THR A 33 -28.06 -7.80 3.89
C THR A 33 -26.70 -7.12 3.99
N SER A 34 -26.66 -5.93 4.57
CA SER A 34 -25.47 -5.11 4.80
C SER A 34 -24.59 -5.73 5.89
N ALA A 35 -23.81 -6.73 5.53
CA ALA A 35 -22.62 -7.16 6.24
C ALA A 35 -21.53 -7.29 5.17
N GLY A 36 -20.68 -6.28 5.09
CA GLY A 36 -19.62 -6.22 4.09
C GLY A 36 -18.62 -7.35 4.29
N ASP A 37 -18.84 -8.41 3.57
CA ASP A 37 -17.90 -9.53 3.45
C ASP A 37 -16.72 -9.05 2.59
N HIS A 38 -15.64 -8.65 3.26
CA HIS A 38 -14.37 -8.28 2.63
C HIS A 38 -13.45 -9.49 2.58
N SER A 39 -13.90 -10.56 1.97
CA SER A 39 -13.01 -11.60 1.47
C SER A 39 -12.21 -11.02 0.29
N TYR A 40 -11.14 -10.29 0.59
CA TYR A 40 -10.05 -10.19 -0.39
C TYR A 40 -9.57 -11.60 -0.61
N THR A 41 -9.94 -12.17 -1.72
CA THR A 41 -9.57 -13.51 -2.14
C THR A 41 -8.07 -13.58 -2.29
N LEU A 42 -7.37 -13.94 -1.22
CA LEU A 42 -5.97 -14.37 -1.24
C LEU A 42 -5.80 -15.73 -1.96
N GLN A 43 -6.79 -16.15 -2.74
CA GLN A 43 -6.64 -17.24 -3.71
C GLN A 43 -5.53 -16.96 -4.72
N ALA A 44 -5.20 -15.68 -5.00
CA ALA A 44 -4.08 -15.35 -5.87
C ALA A 44 -2.71 -15.60 -5.22
N ALA A 45 -2.54 -15.35 -3.91
CA ALA A 45 -1.24 -15.56 -3.27
C ALA A 45 -0.95 -17.05 -3.00
N ALA A 46 -1.96 -17.86 -2.72
CA ALA A 46 -1.83 -19.32 -2.62
C ALA A 46 -1.77 -20.00 -3.99
N ALA A 47 -2.44 -19.45 -5.01
CA ALA A 47 -2.36 -19.91 -6.40
C ALA A 47 -1.04 -19.50 -7.09
N GLY A 48 -0.33 -18.50 -6.59
CA GLY A 48 0.98 -18.07 -7.11
C GLY A 48 2.12 -19.07 -6.83
N GLN A 49 1.92 -20.12 -6.03
CA GLN A 49 2.82 -21.26 -5.96
C GLN A 49 2.51 -22.35 -6.99
N GLY A 50 1.49 -22.18 -7.83
CA GLY A 50 1.22 -23.00 -8.99
C GLY A 50 2.23 -22.73 -10.09
N LYS A 51 3.34 -23.50 -10.14
CA LYS A 51 4.18 -23.84 -11.30
C LYS A 51 4.01 -22.98 -12.56
N THR A 52 4.39 -21.71 -12.53
CA THR A 52 4.92 -21.04 -13.70
C THR A 52 6.44 -21.10 -13.59
N SER A 53 6.99 -22.27 -13.91
CA SER A 53 8.42 -22.43 -14.14
C SER A 53 8.80 -21.52 -15.31
N GLY A 54 9.37 -20.33 -15.02
CA GLY A 54 9.91 -19.44 -16.03
C GLY A 54 9.53 -17.97 -15.95
N ALA A 55 8.46 -17.57 -15.27
CA ALA A 55 8.11 -16.16 -15.15
C ALA A 55 9.05 -15.43 -14.19
N ASN A 56 9.72 -14.39 -14.67
CA ASN A 56 10.59 -13.56 -13.85
C ASN A 56 9.74 -12.78 -12.82
N ARG A 57 9.78 -13.17 -11.54
CA ARG A 57 9.04 -12.51 -10.44
C ARG A 57 9.40 -11.03 -10.23
N TRP A 58 10.51 -10.58 -10.81
CA TRP A 58 10.93 -9.18 -10.81
C TRP A 58 10.28 -8.36 -11.91
N MET A 59 9.43 -8.98 -12.73
CA MET A 59 8.68 -8.33 -13.79
C MET A 59 7.19 -8.34 -13.49
N THR A 60 6.58 -7.16 -13.42
CA THR A 60 5.11 -7.02 -13.40
C THR A 60 4.59 -6.87 -14.83
N GLN A 61 3.28 -7.02 -15.01
CA GLN A 61 2.64 -6.61 -16.26
C GLN A 61 2.58 -5.07 -16.32
N PRO A 62 2.63 -4.47 -17.53
CA PRO A 62 2.38 -3.06 -17.70
C PRO A 62 0.99 -2.67 -17.17
N ALA A 63 0.94 -1.68 -16.28
CA ALA A 63 -0.31 -1.13 -15.77
C ALA A 63 -0.70 0.12 -16.56
N GLN A 64 -1.99 0.29 -16.81
CA GLN A 64 -2.55 1.50 -17.35
C GLN A 64 -2.62 2.57 -16.24
N GLY A 65 -2.30 3.81 -16.58
CA GLY A 65 -2.36 4.94 -15.65
C GLY A 65 -2.08 6.24 -16.38
N VAL A 66 -2.58 7.35 -15.84
CA VAL A 66 -2.35 8.66 -16.41
C VAL A 66 -0.86 8.95 -16.46
N ARG A 67 -0.34 9.30 -17.64
CA ARG A 67 1.09 9.65 -17.85
C ARG A 67 2.07 8.60 -17.28
N THR A 68 1.68 7.34 -17.24
CA THR A 68 2.44 6.22 -16.66
C THR A 68 3.26 5.52 -17.73
N GLN A 69 4.50 5.19 -17.40
CA GLN A 69 5.44 4.46 -18.24
C GLN A 69 5.87 3.18 -17.52
N PHE A 70 5.79 2.05 -18.20
CA PHE A 70 6.44 0.81 -17.77
C PHE A 70 7.91 0.86 -18.11
N ARG A 71 8.78 0.58 -17.17
CA ARG A 71 10.24 0.64 -17.29
C ARG A 71 10.90 -0.55 -16.63
N THR A 72 12.12 -0.84 -17.06
CA THR A 72 12.98 -1.85 -16.43
C THR A 72 14.39 -1.31 -16.21
N PHE A 73 15.11 -1.97 -15.35
CA PHE A 73 16.55 -1.84 -15.20
C PHE A 73 17.14 -3.17 -14.75
N TYR A 74 18.39 -3.43 -15.11
CA TYR A 74 19.08 -4.62 -14.62
C TYR A 74 19.57 -4.40 -13.20
N SER A 75 19.13 -5.26 -12.27
CA SER A 75 19.56 -5.29 -10.88
C SER A 75 20.68 -6.31 -10.68
N GLN A 76 21.81 -5.84 -10.18
CA GLN A 76 22.93 -6.73 -9.83
C GLN A 76 22.58 -7.59 -8.62
N ALA A 77 21.88 -7.01 -7.63
CA ALA A 77 21.46 -7.73 -6.43
C ALA A 77 20.45 -8.83 -6.73
N ALA A 78 19.46 -8.57 -7.59
CA ALA A 78 18.46 -9.53 -8.02
C ALA A 78 18.98 -10.48 -9.14
N ARG A 79 20.09 -10.12 -9.79
CA ARG A 79 20.63 -10.78 -11.00
C ARG A 79 19.56 -10.93 -12.09
N SER A 80 18.76 -9.89 -12.29
CA SER A 80 17.59 -9.92 -13.16
C SER A 80 17.19 -8.53 -13.62
N GLU A 81 16.45 -8.46 -14.73
CA GLU A 81 15.66 -7.29 -15.06
C GLU A 81 14.58 -7.10 -14.01
N VAL A 82 14.44 -5.87 -13.50
CA VAL A 82 13.45 -5.46 -12.51
C VAL A 82 12.57 -4.37 -13.09
N SER A 83 11.25 -4.58 -13.05
CA SER A 83 10.30 -3.60 -13.55
C SER A 83 9.91 -2.58 -12.48
N TYR A 84 9.56 -1.40 -12.94
CA TYR A 84 8.87 -0.36 -12.18
C TYR A 84 7.96 0.43 -13.10
N HIS A 85 6.97 1.11 -12.52
CA HIS A 85 6.16 2.07 -13.25
C HIS A 85 6.56 3.48 -12.81
N LEU A 86 6.49 4.43 -13.75
CA LEU A 86 6.88 5.81 -13.53
C LEU A 86 5.78 6.73 -14.04
N TYR A 87 5.17 7.50 -13.13
CA TYR A 87 4.35 8.65 -13.51
C TYR A 87 5.27 9.86 -13.78
N VAL A 88 5.04 10.52 -14.90
CA VAL A 88 5.81 11.69 -15.35
C VAL A 88 4.86 12.89 -15.50
N PRO A 89 4.99 13.97 -14.68
CA PRO A 89 4.11 15.12 -14.77
C PRO A 89 4.31 15.89 -16.09
N ALA A 90 3.26 16.60 -16.56
CA ALA A 90 3.36 17.42 -17.79
C ALA A 90 4.50 18.45 -17.74
N ALA A 91 4.74 19.01 -16.57
CA ALA A 91 5.82 19.97 -16.35
C ALA A 91 7.21 19.39 -16.66
N TYR A 92 7.38 18.07 -16.61
CA TYR A 92 8.67 17.43 -16.90
C TYR A 92 9.14 17.70 -18.34
N GLU A 93 8.23 17.71 -19.29
CA GLU A 93 8.55 18.01 -20.70
C GLU A 93 8.67 19.52 -20.95
N GLN A 94 7.82 20.29 -20.29
CA GLN A 94 7.74 21.75 -20.48
C GLN A 94 8.93 22.48 -19.84
N GLN A 95 9.42 22.01 -18.70
CA GLN A 95 10.46 22.66 -17.91
C GLN A 95 11.77 21.85 -17.97
N ARG A 96 12.44 21.88 -19.11
CA ARG A 96 13.59 21.00 -19.41
C ARG A 96 14.79 21.13 -18.49
N ARG A 97 14.94 22.27 -17.79
CA ARG A 97 16.06 22.51 -16.86
C ARG A 97 15.72 22.21 -15.41
N GLN A 98 14.43 21.99 -15.10
CA GLN A 98 13.99 21.73 -13.74
C GLN A 98 14.27 20.28 -13.33
N ARG A 99 14.66 20.10 -12.06
CA ARG A 99 14.70 18.81 -11.38
C ARG A 99 13.48 18.67 -10.50
N PHE A 100 12.96 17.46 -10.42
CA PHE A 100 11.68 17.15 -9.79
C PHE A 100 11.88 16.28 -8.55
N PRO A 101 11.13 16.50 -7.46
CA PRO A 101 11.07 15.56 -6.36
C PRO A 101 10.53 14.22 -6.84
N VAL A 102 10.83 13.16 -6.09
CA VAL A 102 10.42 11.80 -6.40
C VAL A 102 9.66 11.22 -5.21
N LEU A 103 8.44 10.75 -5.44
CA LEU A 103 7.68 9.92 -4.52
C LEU A 103 7.87 8.44 -4.91
N TYR A 104 8.40 7.64 -4.01
CA TYR A 104 8.43 6.18 -4.12
C TYR A 104 7.21 5.63 -3.41
N TRP A 105 6.25 5.09 -4.18
CA TRP A 105 5.02 4.55 -3.65
C TRP A 105 5.06 3.03 -3.57
N LEU A 106 4.89 2.48 -2.37
CA LEU A 106 5.08 1.07 -2.05
C LEU A 106 3.71 0.38 -1.90
N HIS A 107 3.45 -0.63 -2.72
CA HIS A 107 2.18 -1.37 -2.68
C HIS A 107 2.06 -2.31 -1.48
N GLY A 108 0.82 -2.69 -1.17
CA GLY A 108 0.49 -3.69 -0.15
C GLY A 108 0.70 -5.13 -0.63
N THR A 109 0.51 -6.09 0.27
CA THR A 109 0.61 -7.54 0.00
C THR A 109 -0.29 -7.94 -1.16
N GLY A 110 0.28 -8.61 -2.17
CA GLY A 110 -0.44 -9.10 -3.36
C GLY A 110 -1.05 -8.00 -4.24
N ALA A 111 -0.87 -6.71 -3.90
CA ALA A 111 -1.52 -5.62 -4.61
C ALA A 111 -0.84 -5.27 -5.95
N GLY A 112 0.46 -5.52 -6.06
CA GLY A 112 1.22 -5.29 -7.30
C GLY A 112 0.98 -3.89 -7.88
N THR A 113 0.41 -3.84 -9.07
CA THR A 113 0.17 -2.60 -9.83
C THR A 113 -1.25 -2.03 -9.69
N SER A 114 -2.11 -2.64 -8.89
CA SER A 114 -3.55 -2.34 -8.82
C SER A 114 -3.89 -0.88 -8.43
N ALA A 115 -3.05 -0.25 -7.61
CA ALA A 115 -3.25 1.13 -7.18
C ALA A 115 -2.83 2.18 -8.22
N ILE A 116 -2.08 1.81 -9.25
CA ILE A 116 -1.48 2.75 -10.21
C ILE A 116 -2.52 3.58 -10.96
N PRO A 117 -3.59 3.00 -11.54
CA PRO A 117 -4.58 3.78 -12.27
C PRO A 117 -5.22 4.86 -11.40
N PHE A 118 -5.67 4.49 -10.21
CA PHE A 118 -6.28 5.42 -9.26
C PHE A 118 -5.31 6.51 -8.82
N LEU A 119 -4.14 6.13 -8.31
CA LEU A 119 -3.18 7.10 -7.78
C LEU A 119 -2.66 8.07 -8.83
N THR A 120 -2.36 7.61 -10.03
CA THR A 120 -1.84 8.49 -11.07
C THR A 120 -2.88 9.50 -11.53
N GLU A 121 -4.16 9.14 -11.54
CA GLU A 121 -5.27 10.08 -11.79
C GLU A 121 -5.36 11.14 -10.68
N GLN A 122 -5.36 10.72 -9.42
CA GLN A 122 -5.44 11.64 -8.27
C GLN A 122 -4.24 12.58 -8.20
N ILE A 123 -3.04 12.06 -8.46
CA ILE A 123 -1.80 12.85 -8.48
C ILE A 123 -1.82 13.87 -9.62
N ASP A 124 -2.21 13.46 -10.83
CA ASP A 124 -2.26 14.36 -11.99
C ASP A 124 -3.28 15.48 -11.77
N GLN A 125 -4.44 15.16 -11.22
CA GLN A 125 -5.46 16.15 -10.85
C GLN A 125 -4.95 17.12 -9.79
N ALA A 126 -4.31 16.62 -8.72
CA ALA A 126 -3.77 17.45 -7.66
C ALA A 126 -2.65 18.39 -8.15
N ILE A 127 -1.79 17.92 -9.06
CA ILE A 127 -0.73 18.74 -9.68
C ILE A 127 -1.37 19.83 -10.56
N ARG A 128 -2.35 19.48 -11.42
CA ARG A 128 -3.04 20.45 -12.28
C ARG A 128 -3.79 21.51 -11.48
N ALA A 129 -4.35 21.12 -10.34
CA ALA A 129 -5.06 22.03 -9.43
C ALA A 129 -4.12 22.86 -8.52
N GLY A 130 -2.80 22.69 -8.62
CA GLY A 130 -1.81 23.38 -7.78
C GLY A 130 -1.80 22.90 -6.31
N LYS A 131 -2.46 21.77 -6.01
CA LYS A 131 -2.51 21.20 -4.66
C LYS A 131 -1.27 20.36 -4.31
N LEU A 132 -0.57 19.90 -5.33
CA LEU A 132 0.68 19.15 -5.23
C LEU A 132 1.70 19.75 -6.20
N PRO A 133 2.96 19.98 -5.80
CA PRO A 133 3.98 20.39 -6.76
C PRO A 133 4.25 19.29 -7.78
N PRO A 134 4.63 19.62 -9.02
CA PRO A 134 5.02 18.63 -10.01
C PRO A 134 6.12 17.72 -9.48
N MET A 135 5.91 16.40 -9.53
CA MET A 135 6.87 15.40 -9.07
C MET A 135 6.81 14.13 -9.92
N LEU A 136 7.88 13.38 -9.94
CA LEU A 136 7.90 12.00 -10.45
C LEU A 136 7.31 11.07 -9.38
N VAL A 137 6.56 10.06 -9.79
CA VAL A 137 6.10 9.01 -8.86
C VAL A 137 6.52 7.66 -9.39
N VAL A 138 7.24 6.93 -8.57
CA VAL A 138 7.79 5.61 -8.87
C VAL A 138 7.00 4.55 -8.12
N PHE A 139 6.56 3.54 -8.82
CA PHE A 139 5.90 2.36 -8.28
C PHE A 139 6.82 1.15 -8.48
N PRO A 140 7.69 0.83 -7.52
CA PRO A 140 8.59 -0.32 -7.64
C PRO A 140 7.83 -1.63 -7.60
N ASN A 141 8.37 -2.66 -8.25
CA ASN A 141 7.90 -4.02 -8.04
C ASN A 141 8.38 -4.54 -6.68
N GLY A 142 7.50 -4.61 -5.72
CA GLY A 142 7.77 -5.09 -4.35
C GLY A 142 7.53 -6.58 -4.18
N GLN A 143 7.15 -7.30 -5.21
CA GLN A 143 6.66 -8.68 -5.14
C GLN A 143 5.48 -8.83 -4.14
N ASP A 144 4.93 -10.01 -4.01
CA ASP A 144 3.66 -10.19 -3.27
C ASP A 144 3.80 -10.01 -1.76
N ILE A 145 4.89 -10.52 -1.17
CA ILE A 145 5.06 -10.62 0.28
C ILE A 145 6.48 -10.29 0.78
N SER A 146 7.23 -9.46 0.05
CA SER A 146 8.63 -9.16 0.38
C SER A 146 8.83 -8.34 1.66
N MET A 147 7.77 -7.76 2.22
CA MET A 147 7.84 -6.81 3.33
C MET A 147 8.83 -5.66 3.09
N TRP A 148 9.14 -5.39 1.83
CA TRP A 148 10.13 -4.39 1.40
C TRP A 148 11.49 -4.57 2.07
N SER A 149 11.83 -5.82 2.41
CA SER A 149 13.03 -6.23 3.14
C SER A 149 13.87 -7.18 2.30
N ASN A 150 15.15 -7.25 2.57
CA ASN A 150 15.96 -8.36 2.05
C ASN A 150 15.48 -9.64 2.72
N SER A 151 15.24 -10.70 1.96
CA SER A 151 14.90 -12.00 2.53
C SER A 151 16.11 -12.59 3.30
N LYS A 152 15.82 -13.37 4.33
CA LYS A 152 16.87 -13.97 5.16
C LYS A 152 17.80 -14.87 4.37
N ASP A 153 17.28 -15.58 3.38
CA ASP A 153 18.05 -16.47 2.50
C ASP A 153 18.80 -15.73 1.37
N GLY A 154 18.67 -14.40 1.29
CA GLY A 154 19.30 -13.54 0.30
C GLY A 154 18.73 -13.64 -1.12
N LYS A 155 17.72 -14.48 -1.38
CA LYS A 155 17.17 -14.67 -2.73
C LYS A 155 16.27 -13.54 -3.19
N THR A 156 15.75 -12.75 -2.25
CA THR A 156 14.94 -11.57 -2.54
C THR A 156 15.57 -10.35 -1.88
N PRO A 157 16.60 -9.73 -2.46
CA PRO A 157 17.29 -8.58 -1.89
C PRO A 157 16.52 -7.28 -2.13
N MET A 158 15.24 -7.22 -1.72
CA MET A 158 14.30 -6.18 -2.06
C MET A 158 14.72 -4.78 -1.60
N GLU A 159 15.18 -4.66 -0.36
CA GLU A 159 15.70 -3.39 0.15
C GLU A 159 16.89 -2.89 -0.65
N THR A 160 17.83 -3.80 -0.99
CA THR A 160 19.01 -3.48 -1.81
C THR A 160 18.58 -3.02 -3.20
N VAL A 161 17.67 -3.73 -3.85
CA VAL A 161 17.13 -3.38 -5.17
C VAL A 161 16.50 -1.98 -5.14
N VAL A 162 15.66 -1.68 -4.15
CA VAL A 162 14.95 -0.40 -4.09
C VAL A 162 15.91 0.74 -3.74
N VAL A 163 16.67 0.60 -2.66
CA VAL A 163 17.42 1.73 -2.10
C VAL A 163 18.79 1.92 -2.74
N LYS A 164 19.50 0.82 -3.02
CA LYS A 164 20.87 0.89 -3.51
C LYS A 164 20.99 0.86 -5.03
N GLU A 165 19.92 0.42 -5.74
CA GLU A 165 19.98 0.30 -7.19
C GLU A 165 18.92 1.15 -7.89
N LEU A 166 17.63 1.03 -7.56
CA LEU A 166 16.55 1.78 -8.22
C LEU A 166 16.66 3.30 -7.95
N VAL A 167 16.90 3.72 -6.72
CA VAL A 167 17.05 5.16 -6.40
C VAL A 167 18.19 5.78 -7.20
N PRO A 168 19.43 5.25 -7.19
CA PRO A 168 20.51 5.79 -8.03
C PRO A 168 20.25 5.65 -9.53
N HIS A 169 19.55 4.59 -9.97
CA HIS A 169 19.17 4.44 -11.37
C HIS A 169 18.27 5.60 -11.81
N LEU A 170 17.25 5.95 -11.01
CA LEU A 170 16.36 7.07 -11.33
C LEU A 170 17.11 8.41 -11.36
N ASP A 171 18.02 8.63 -10.42
CA ASP A 171 18.80 9.86 -10.37
C ASP A 171 19.73 10.05 -11.59
N ARG A 172 20.22 8.95 -12.16
CA ARG A 172 21.04 8.96 -13.39
C ARG A 172 20.20 9.10 -14.65
N THR A 173 18.97 8.56 -14.64
CA THR A 173 18.14 8.45 -15.84
C THR A 173 17.19 9.63 -16.00
N PHE A 174 16.74 10.21 -14.89
CA PHE A 174 15.74 11.27 -14.89
C PHE A 174 16.25 12.52 -14.16
N ARG A 175 15.61 13.64 -14.41
CA ARG A 175 15.90 14.91 -13.75
C ARG A 175 15.26 14.96 -12.36
N THR A 176 15.78 14.15 -11.45
CA THR A 176 15.35 14.10 -10.06
C THR A 176 16.07 15.18 -9.22
N GLN A 177 15.43 15.58 -8.13
CA GLN A 177 16.09 16.25 -7.02
C GLN A 177 16.84 15.18 -6.21
N ALA A 178 18.07 14.86 -6.63
CA ALA A 178 18.88 13.74 -6.13
C ALA A 178 19.43 13.99 -4.72
N GLN A 179 18.61 14.55 -3.84
CA GLN A 179 18.92 14.84 -2.44
C GLN A 179 17.81 14.33 -1.55
N ARG A 180 18.09 14.14 -0.29
CA ARG A 180 17.20 13.58 0.72
C ARG A 180 15.83 14.28 0.76
N GLU A 181 15.83 15.62 0.75
CA GLU A 181 14.65 16.47 0.82
C GLU A 181 13.74 16.34 -0.41
N GLY A 182 14.29 15.91 -1.53
CA GLY A 182 13.56 15.65 -2.76
C GLY A 182 13.03 14.22 -2.90
N ARG A 183 13.30 13.32 -1.94
CA ARG A 183 12.85 11.93 -1.99
C ARG A 183 11.87 11.62 -0.87
N LEU A 184 10.69 11.17 -1.27
CA LEU A 184 9.56 10.88 -0.42
C LEU A 184 9.23 9.38 -0.52
N LEU A 185 8.83 8.77 0.60
CA LEU A 185 8.29 7.41 0.64
C LEU A 185 6.83 7.46 1.07
N GLU A 186 5.99 6.70 0.41
CA GLU A 186 4.64 6.39 0.86
C GLU A 186 4.30 4.96 0.55
N GLY A 187 3.42 4.36 1.33
CA GLY A 187 2.89 3.05 1.00
C GLY A 187 1.72 2.64 1.87
N MET A 188 0.95 1.67 1.36
CA MET A 188 -0.23 1.12 2.02
C MET A 188 0.03 -0.28 2.54
N SER A 189 -0.44 -0.61 3.75
CA SER A 189 -0.38 -1.96 4.31
C SER A 189 1.08 -2.45 4.45
N MET A 190 1.47 -3.53 3.76
CA MET A 190 2.87 -3.95 3.61
C MET A 190 3.75 -2.79 3.10
N GLY A 191 3.23 -1.95 2.20
CA GLY A 191 3.93 -0.75 1.73
C GLY A 191 4.11 0.30 2.83
N GLY A 192 3.14 0.46 3.72
CA GLY A 192 3.25 1.34 4.89
C GLY A 192 4.31 0.85 5.87
N TYR A 193 4.37 -0.47 6.11
CA TYR A 193 5.47 -1.11 6.84
C TYR A 193 6.82 -0.83 6.16
N GLY A 194 6.87 -1.04 4.83
CA GLY A 194 8.07 -0.79 4.02
C GLY A 194 8.51 0.67 4.06
N ALA A 195 7.57 1.61 3.96
CA ALA A 195 7.87 3.04 4.02
C ALA A 195 8.48 3.42 5.38
N ALA A 196 7.92 2.94 6.50
CA ALA A 196 8.48 3.14 7.82
C ALA A 196 9.89 2.53 7.94
N ARG A 197 10.01 1.25 7.59
CA ARG A 197 11.27 0.53 7.73
C ARG A 197 12.38 1.12 6.87
N LEU A 198 12.15 1.26 5.56
CA LEU A 198 13.15 1.79 4.63
C LEU A 198 13.49 3.26 4.95
N GLY A 199 12.48 4.06 5.29
CA GLY A 199 12.68 5.46 5.59
C GLY A 199 13.44 5.69 6.90
N PHE A 200 13.25 4.87 7.92
CA PHE A 200 14.01 4.96 9.17
C PHE A 200 15.45 4.47 8.98
N GLU A 201 15.64 3.32 8.33
CA GLU A 201 16.97 2.75 8.10
C GLU A 201 17.80 3.62 7.15
N HIS A 202 17.17 4.21 6.14
CA HIS A 202 17.80 5.02 5.10
C HIS A 202 17.40 6.49 5.17
N SER A 203 17.35 7.04 6.38
CA SER A 203 16.96 8.43 6.63
C SER A 203 17.89 9.48 5.97
N GLN A 204 19.06 9.07 5.51
CA GLN A 204 19.94 9.90 4.68
C GLN A 204 19.52 9.93 3.20
N THR A 205 18.66 8.99 2.78
CA THR A 205 18.16 8.91 1.40
C THR A 205 16.79 9.58 1.28
N PHE A 206 15.90 9.40 2.28
CA PHE A 206 14.52 9.86 2.24
C PHE A 206 14.27 10.94 3.30
N GLY A 207 13.59 12.04 2.90
CA GLY A 207 13.31 13.19 3.75
C GLY A 207 11.92 13.15 4.40
N ALA A 208 10.97 12.46 3.78
CA ALA A 208 9.61 12.34 4.28
C ALA A 208 9.03 10.94 4.07
N ILE A 209 8.22 10.50 5.01
CA ILE A 209 7.59 9.18 5.02
C ILE A 209 6.11 9.33 5.34
N SER A 210 5.26 8.67 4.56
CA SER A 210 3.83 8.56 4.79
C SER A 210 3.43 7.09 4.88
N MET A 211 2.89 6.69 6.02
CA MET A 211 2.41 5.33 6.27
C MET A 211 0.89 5.32 6.22
N LEU A 212 0.33 4.47 5.36
CA LEU A 212 -1.11 4.30 5.20
C LEU A 212 -1.50 2.89 5.67
N GLY A 213 -2.31 2.78 6.73
CA GLY A 213 -2.75 1.49 7.25
C GLY A 213 -1.61 0.48 7.37
N ALA A 214 -0.47 0.90 7.93
CA ALA A 214 0.74 0.10 7.93
C ALA A 214 0.58 -1.23 8.68
N GLY A 215 1.15 -2.29 8.14
CA GLY A 215 1.12 -3.58 8.81
C GLY A 215 1.85 -4.71 8.08
N PRO A 216 2.17 -5.78 8.82
CA PRO A 216 2.00 -5.96 10.27
C PRO A 216 2.99 -5.12 11.08
N LEU A 217 2.50 -4.42 12.10
CA LEU A 217 3.36 -3.69 13.04
C LEU A 217 3.56 -4.44 14.37
N ASP A 218 2.76 -5.47 14.64
CA ASP A 218 2.91 -6.31 15.83
C ASP A 218 4.22 -7.10 15.80
N LEU A 219 5.02 -6.99 16.87
CA LEU A 219 6.31 -7.69 17.02
C LEU A 219 6.17 -9.22 17.17
N ALA A 220 5.00 -9.70 17.60
CA ALA A 220 4.71 -11.13 17.65
C ALA A 220 4.10 -11.64 16.32
N PHE A 221 3.69 -10.72 15.46
CA PHE A 221 2.98 -11.00 14.21
C PHE A 221 1.72 -11.87 14.44
N GLN A 222 0.93 -11.48 15.44
CA GLN A 222 -0.25 -12.23 15.88
C GLN A 222 -1.56 -11.45 15.72
N GLY A 223 -1.53 -10.16 15.49
CA GLY A 223 -2.71 -9.29 15.42
C GLY A 223 -3.82 -9.76 14.47
N PRO A 224 -4.96 -9.05 14.40
CA PRO A 224 -6.19 -9.51 13.73
C PRO A 224 -5.99 -9.97 12.29
N LYS A 225 -5.03 -9.40 11.56
CA LYS A 225 -4.72 -9.83 10.19
C LYS A 225 -4.06 -11.20 10.15
N ALA A 226 -3.18 -11.51 11.10
CA ALA A 226 -2.52 -12.80 11.19
C ALA A 226 -3.50 -13.90 11.62
N GLU A 227 -4.42 -13.56 12.53
CA GLU A 227 -5.49 -14.46 12.96
C GLU A 227 -6.51 -14.72 11.85
N ALA A 228 -6.89 -13.65 11.12
CA ALA A 228 -7.82 -13.77 10.00
C ALA A 228 -7.22 -14.51 8.79
N ASN A 229 -5.89 -14.52 8.65
CA ASN A 229 -5.20 -15.18 7.55
C ASN A 229 -3.89 -15.84 7.98
N PRO A 230 -3.94 -17.00 8.66
CA PRO A 230 -2.76 -17.73 9.09
C PRO A 230 -1.81 -18.10 7.94
N ALA A 231 -2.36 -18.44 6.77
CA ALA A 231 -1.56 -18.79 5.59
C ALA A 231 -0.71 -17.60 5.08
N LEU A 232 -1.26 -16.39 5.11
CA LEU A 232 -0.48 -15.19 4.77
C LEU A 232 0.65 -14.97 5.76
N ARG A 233 0.37 -15.10 7.07
CA ARG A 233 1.38 -14.98 8.11
C ARG A 233 2.51 -15.98 7.91
N GLU A 234 2.17 -17.24 7.71
CA GLU A 234 3.12 -18.31 7.42
C GLU A 234 3.94 -18.02 6.16
N GLY A 235 3.27 -17.60 5.07
CA GLY A 235 3.93 -17.22 3.82
C GLY A 235 4.92 -16.08 4.01
N VAL A 236 4.56 -15.01 4.70
CA VAL A 236 5.45 -13.88 4.99
C VAL A 236 6.63 -14.33 5.84
N LEU A 237 6.38 -15.08 6.92
CA LEU A 237 7.45 -15.56 7.80
C LEU A 237 8.42 -16.51 7.08
N SER A 238 7.92 -17.45 6.29
CA SER A 238 8.76 -18.40 5.57
C SER A 238 9.56 -17.74 4.45
N VAL A 239 8.91 -16.97 3.58
CA VAL A 239 9.51 -16.43 2.36
C VAL A 239 10.46 -15.27 2.66
N THR A 240 10.04 -14.34 3.51
CA THR A 240 10.86 -13.14 3.79
C THR A 240 11.79 -13.34 4.96
N PHE A 241 11.29 -13.94 6.05
CA PHE A 241 12.04 -14.01 7.30
C PHE A 241 12.63 -15.39 7.62
N GLY A 242 12.44 -16.42 6.75
CA GLY A 242 12.98 -17.76 6.92
C GLY A 242 12.51 -18.44 8.22
N ASN A 243 11.25 -18.17 8.63
CA ASN A 243 10.64 -18.60 9.89
C ASN A 243 11.43 -18.16 11.15
N ASP A 244 12.24 -17.11 11.03
CA ASP A 244 13.03 -16.57 12.14
C ASP A 244 12.36 -15.29 12.69
N MET A 245 11.71 -15.44 13.85
CA MET A 245 11.06 -14.33 14.55
C MET A 245 12.07 -13.27 15.03
N ALA A 246 13.30 -13.66 15.36
CA ALA A 246 14.32 -12.69 15.74
C ALA A 246 14.73 -11.82 14.54
N TYR A 247 14.82 -12.42 13.35
CA TYR A 247 15.08 -11.68 12.11
C TYR A 247 13.91 -10.74 11.76
N TYR A 248 12.65 -11.23 11.88
CA TYR A 248 11.45 -10.40 11.71
C TYR A 248 11.47 -9.19 12.66
N GLN A 249 11.67 -9.42 13.94
CA GLN A 249 11.69 -8.36 14.94
C GLN A 249 12.84 -7.37 14.71
N LYS A 250 14.04 -7.85 14.37
CA LYS A 250 15.21 -7.02 14.06
C LYS A 250 14.91 -6.04 12.92
N LEU A 251 14.17 -6.47 11.88
CA LEU A 251 13.83 -5.66 10.72
C LEU A 251 12.55 -4.85 10.91
N SER A 252 11.80 -5.04 11.98
CA SER A 252 10.55 -4.33 12.21
C SER A 252 10.75 -2.81 12.28
N PRO A 253 9.75 -2.01 11.87
CA PRO A 253 9.78 -0.57 12.05
C PRO A 253 10.01 -0.12 13.50
N TRP A 254 9.52 -0.89 14.49
CA TRP A 254 9.73 -0.62 15.91
C TRP A 254 11.21 -0.60 16.27
N ARG A 255 11.90 -1.69 15.98
CA ARG A 255 13.32 -1.82 16.30
C ARG A 255 14.18 -0.87 15.46
N THR A 256 13.76 -0.61 14.23
CA THR A 256 14.46 0.36 13.38
C THR A 256 14.30 1.78 13.92
N ALA A 257 13.10 2.17 14.35
CA ALA A 257 12.87 3.46 15.00
C ALA A 257 13.72 3.62 16.28
N GLU A 258 13.78 2.60 17.12
CA GLU A 258 14.60 2.60 18.35
C GLU A 258 16.08 2.85 18.03
N ARG A 259 16.64 2.06 17.12
CA ARG A 259 18.06 2.17 16.74
C ARG A 259 18.40 3.52 16.14
N GLN A 260 17.49 4.08 15.35
CA GLN A 260 17.72 5.30 14.57
C GLN A 260 17.19 6.57 15.25
N ALA A 261 16.53 6.48 16.39
CA ALA A 261 15.82 7.60 17.02
C ALA A 261 16.62 8.90 17.07
N ARG A 262 17.91 8.83 17.45
CA ARG A 262 18.79 10.01 17.53
C ARG A 262 18.99 10.69 16.17
N HIS A 263 19.09 9.90 15.08
CA HIS A 263 19.29 10.42 13.73
C HIS A 263 18.00 10.91 13.09
N LEU A 264 16.84 10.41 13.55
CA LEU A 264 15.52 10.73 12.99
C LEU A 264 14.94 12.03 13.59
N ARG A 265 15.25 12.33 14.87
CA ARG A 265 14.69 13.48 15.59
C ARG A 265 14.97 14.79 14.87
N GLY A 266 13.90 15.54 14.56
CA GLY A 266 13.96 16.83 13.89
C GLY A 266 14.38 16.79 12.42
N ARG A 267 14.72 15.63 11.87
CA ARG A 267 15.19 15.47 10.49
C ARG A 267 14.16 14.84 9.56
N LEU A 268 13.38 13.90 10.07
CA LEU A 268 12.41 13.15 9.28
C LEU A 268 11.02 13.75 9.42
N LYS A 269 10.35 13.98 8.31
CA LYS A 269 8.93 14.30 8.28
C LYS A 269 8.16 13.00 8.17
N LEU A 270 7.25 12.79 9.09
CA LEU A 270 6.56 11.51 9.25
C LEU A 270 5.06 11.75 9.35
N ARG A 271 4.29 11.01 8.56
CA ARG A 271 2.83 10.95 8.63
C ARG A 271 2.36 9.51 8.76
N MET A 272 1.32 9.30 9.55
CA MET A 272 0.56 8.07 9.66
C MET A 272 -0.92 8.37 9.39
N LEU A 273 -1.52 7.70 8.41
CA LEU A 273 -2.95 7.75 8.12
C LEU A 273 -3.55 6.36 8.31
N ILE A 274 -4.68 6.30 9.00
CA ILE A 274 -5.36 5.04 9.27
C ILE A 274 -6.88 5.25 9.19
N GLY A 275 -7.61 4.30 8.61
CA GLY A 275 -9.06 4.30 8.63
C GLY A 275 -9.58 3.93 10.03
N GLU A 276 -10.66 4.55 10.47
CA GLU A 276 -11.31 4.26 11.75
C GLU A 276 -11.75 2.79 11.88
N ARG A 277 -12.11 2.18 10.73
CA ARG A 277 -12.53 0.78 10.64
C ARG A 277 -11.43 -0.14 10.08
N ASP A 278 -10.19 0.34 10.08
CA ASP A 278 -9.05 -0.46 9.62
C ASP A 278 -8.68 -1.49 10.68
N PHE A 279 -8.56 -2.76 10.26
CA PHE A 279 -8.19 -3.85 11.16
C PHE A 279 -6.78 -3.72 11.75
N THR A 280 -5.94 -2.84 11.20
CA THR A 280 -4.60 -2.53 11.73
C THR A 280 -4.58 -1.31 12.65
N LEU A 281 -5.76 -0.73 12.99
CA LEU A 281 -5.86 0.50 13.79
C LEU A 281 -5.13 0.38 15.13
N ALA A 282 -5.37 -0.68 15.87
CA ALA A 282 -4.79 -0.87 17.19
C ALA A 282 -3.25 -0.92 17.15
N ASP A 283 -2.69 -1.64 16.18
CA ASP A 283 -1.23 -1.74 16.01
C ASP A 283 -0.61 -0.40 15.57
N ASN A 284 -1.29 0.34 14.69
CA ASN A 284 -0.86 1.67 14.27
C ASN A 284 -0.91 2.67 15.43
N GLU A 285 -1.93 2.60 16.28
CA GLU A 285 -2.03 3.47 17.47
C GLU A 285 -0.92 3.15 18.48
N ALA A 286 -0.66 1.88 18.74
CA ALA A 286 0.44 1.44 19.61
C ALA A 286 1.80 1.92 19.05
N PHE A 287 2.00 1.79 17.74
CA PHE A 287 3.22 2.26 17.08
C PHE A 287 3.36 3.79 17.12
N ARG A 288 2.27 4.52 16.92
CA ARG A 288 2.24 5.98 17.10
C ARG A 288 2.71 6.39 18.49
N GLN A 289 2.18 5.73 19.53
CA GLN A 289 2.58 6.02 20.92
C GLN A 289 4.07 5.71 21.16
N HIS A 290 4.57 4.63 20.55
CA HIS A 290 6.00 4.28 20.60
C HIS A 290 6.87 5.36 19.94
N LEU A 291 6.52 5.83 18.76
CA LEU A 291 7.22 6.94 18.09
C LEU A 291 7.23 8.21 18.95
N SER A 292 6.11 8.51 19.62
CA SER A 292 6.04 9.64 20.55
C SER A 292 6.99 9.48 21.75
N LYS A 293 7.07 8.28 22.35
CA LYS A 293 8.02 7.96 23.43
C LYS A 293 9.47 8.11 23.00
N LEU A 294 9.76 7.82 21.72
CA LEU A 294 11.10 8.01 21.14
C LEU A 294 11.38 9.48 20.78
N GLY A 295 10.43 10.40 20.97
CA GLY A 295 10.56 11.80 20.59
C GLY A 295 10.55 12.05 19.08
N LEU A 296 9.97 11.14 18.29
CA LEU A 296 9.82 11.26 16.86
C LEU A 296 8.51 11.98 16.53
N ARG A 297 8.61 13.23 16.12
CA ARG A 297 7.43 14.03 15.72
C ARG A 297 6.81 13.45 14.47
N HIS A 298 5.47 13.34 14.47
CA HIS A 298 4.72 12.82 13.33
C HIS A 298 3.32 13.41 13.27
N GLU A 299 2.76 13.49 12.09
CA GLU A 299 1.33 13.71 11.87
C GLU A 299 0.63 12.35 12.01
N TYR A 300 -0.46 12.32 12.76
CA TYR A 300 -1.31 11.14 12.89
C TYR A 300 -2.75 11.50 12.64
N ARG A 301 -3.44 10.75 11.81
CA ARG A 301 -4.84 10.97 11.54
C ARG A 301 -5.60 9.66 11.37
N THR A 302 -6.66 9.51 12.12
CA THR A 302 -7.69 8.50 11.90
C THR A 302 -8.77 9.09 11.00
N VAL A 303 -9.13 8.39 9.93
CA VAL A 303 -10.11 8.83 8.93
C VAL A 303 -11.46 8.17 9.20
N PRO A 304 -12.51 8.92 9.58
CA PRO A 304 -13.80 8.38 9.97
C PRO A 304 -14.45 7.52 8.88
N GLY A 305 -15.06 6.41 9.27
CA GLY A 305 -15.80 5.50 8.39
C GLY A 305 -14.98 4.72 7.37
N VAL A 306 -13.68 4.97 7.26
CA VAL A 306 -12.79 4.30 6.29
C VAL A 306 -12.22 3.01 6.88
N GLY A 307 -12.22 1.93 6.10
CA GLY A 307 -11.53 0.68 6.41
C GLY A 307 -10.12 0.63 5.83
N HIS A 308 -9.60 -0.59 5.62
CA HIS A 308 -8.27 -0.83 5.04
C HIS A 308 -8.26 -0.61 3.53
N LYS A 309 -8.49 0.62 3.07
CA LYS A 309 -8.63 0.96 1.64
C LYS A 309 -7.94 2.28 1.31
N LEU A 310 -7.03 2.22 0.34
CA LEU A 310 -6.30 3.40 -0.17
C LEU A 310 -7.26 4.46 -0.71
N GLU A 311 -8.18 4.06 -1.59
CA GLU A 311 -9.14 4.95 -2.24
C GLU A 311 -9.99 5.69 -1.19
N GLY A 312 -10.38 4.98 -0.14
CA GLY A 312 -11.13 5.55 0.97
C GLY A 312 -10.35 6.65 1.71
N LEU A 313 -9.07 6.42 2.00
CA LEU A 313 -8.22 7.39 2.66
C LEU A 313 -8.00 8.64 1.79
N VAL A 314 -7.65 8.45 0.51
CA VAL A 314 -7.38 9.55 -0.41
C VAL A 314 -8.64 10.38 -0.67
N THR A 315 -9.78 9.71 -0.95
CA THR A 315 -11.04 10.39 -1.26
C THR A 315 -11.60 11.14 -0.05
N ALA A 316 -11.58 10.53 1.13
CA ALA A 316 -12.12 11.18 2.33
C ALA A 316 -11.30 12.40 2.77
N LEU A 317 -9.99 12.41 2.53
CA LEU A 317 -9.12 13.53 2.85
C LEU A 317 -9.07 14.59 1.75
N GLY A 318 -9.35 14.22 0.51
CA GLY A 318 -9.32 15.15 -0.61
C GLY A 318 -8.01 15.97 -0.68
N ASP A 319 -8.12 17.29 -0.76
CA ASP A 319 -6.96 18.20 -0.84
C ASP A 319 -6.00 18.11 0.35
N GLU A 320 -6.50 17.76 1.54
CA GLU A 320 -5.69 17.63 2.74
C GLU A 320 -4.68 16.48 2.63
N TYR A 321 -5.01 15.44 1.84
CA TYR A 321 -4.09 14.33 1.60
C TYR A 321 -2.74 14.83 1.06
N TRP A 322 -2.74 15.83 0.18
CA TRP A 322 -1.56 16.36 -0.49
C TRP A 322 -0.76 17.34 0.36
N THR A 323 -1.36 17.88 1.42
CA THR A 323 -0.73 18.92 2.26
C THR A 323 0.57 18.45 2.90
N PHE A 324 0.66 17.20 3.32
CA PHE A 324 1.88 16.63 3.87
C PHE A 324 3.05 16.72 2.89
N PHE A 325 2.85 16.30 1.65
CA PHE A 325 3.91 16.32 0.63
C PHE A 325 4.31 17.75 0.25
N ARG A 326 3.34 18.63 0.12
CA ARG A 326 3.60 20.06 -0.13
C ARG A 326 4.45 20.67 0.98
N ASN A 327 4.09 20.42 2.25
CA ASN A 327 4.83 20.91 3.40
C ASN A 327 6.22 20.25 3.49
N ALA A 328 6.32 18.98 3.16
CA ALA A 328 7.58 18.26 3.16
C ALA A 328 8.58 18.83 2.15
N LEU A 329 8.12 19.27 0.99
CA LEU A 329 8.94 19.80 -0.08
C LEU A 329 9.24 21.30 0.07
N ASN A 330 8.37 22.07 0.75
CA ASN A 330 8.53 23.52 0.93
C ASN A 330 9.38 23.90 2.15
N ALA A 331 9.59 23.02 3.09
CA ALA A 331 10.39 23.29 4.29
C ALA A 331 11.89 23.17 3.95
N ARG A 332 12.42 24.19 3.27
CA ARG A 332 13.84 24.42 3.07
C ARG A 332 14.42 25.32 4.16
#